data_9e1a58c554add44cde83539b32a9d586
#
_entry.id   9e1a58c554add44cde83539b32a9d586
#
_cell.length_a   1.000
_cell.length_b   1.000
_cell.length_c   1.000
_cell.angle_alpha   90.00
_cell.angle_beta   90.00
_cell.angle_gamma   90.00
#
_symmetry.space_group_name_H-M   'P 1'
#
loop_
_entity.id
_entity.type
_entity.pdbx_description
1 polymer ?
#
loop_
_entity_poly.entity_id
_entity_poly.type
_entity_poly.pdbx_seq_one_letter_code
_entity_poly.pdbx_strand_id
1 'polypeptide(L)'
;MNTESRPVAKPALETSEIRKLSFWVSQLCVIIATVCGVYLAASQGLKHAITFDDIRSDKNNAYLRISLRTEMAANVDIVKTYVAKVRKDGSLVSRKSALPLQMFVWENMKFSSNTLETPSELLAGNVEFLRVVTHLHNELGSSGISTGTGLKRMEAAIEKLEKEVFPKFDDNIKQLRDSLEKRDIKI
;
A
#
# COMPACT_ATOMS: atom_id res chain seq x y z
N MET A 1 -48.93 72.69 59.03
CA MET A 1 -48.16 71.48 59.37
C MET A 1 -48.17 70.57 58.17
N ASN A 2 -47.10 70.66 57.34
CA ASN A 2 -46.96 69.83 56.19
C ASN A 2 -46.09 68.65 56.56
N THR A 3 -46.64 67.45 56.49
CA THR A 3 -45.86 66.21 56.61
C THR A 3 -45.52 65.73 55.21
N GLU A 4 -44.29 65.96 54.84
CA GLU A 4 -43.67 65.45 53.63
C GLU A 4 -43.35 63.93 53.77
N SER A 5 -44.04 63.10 52.95
CA SER A 5 -43.79 61.70 52.89
C SER A 5 -42.52 61.42 51.99
N ARG A 6 -41.48 60.97 52.60
CA ARG A 6 -40.25 60.45 51.85
C ARG A 6 -40.62 59.21 51.02
N PRO A 7 -40.18 59.19 49.79
CA PRO A 7 -40.27 57.94 49.01
C PRO A 7 -39.32 56.88 49.52
N VAL A 8 -39.82 55.69 49.76
CA VAL A 8 -39.03 54.50 50.12
C VAL A 8 -38.22 54.07 48.91
N ALA A 9 -36.93 54.16 48.98
CA ALA A 9 -36.01 53.64 47.95
C ALA A 9 -36.11 52.13 47.91
N LYS A 10 -36.45 51.58 46.76
CA LYS A 10 -36.41 50.13 46.48
C LYS A 10 -34.95 49.61 46.56
N PRO A 11 -34.67 48.45 47.13
CA PRO A 11 -33.35 47.96 47.29
C PRO A 11 -32.72 47.61 45.94
N ALA A 12 -31.55 48.15 45.66
CA ALA A 12 -30.76 47.92 44.47
C ALA A 12 -29.98 46.58 44.51
N LEU A 13 -30.54 45.56 45.16
CA LEU A 13 -29.85 44.30 45.46
C LEU A 13 -29.93 43.25 44.36
N GLU A 14 -30.88 43.35 43.42
CA GLU A 14 -31.09 42.25 42.41
C GLU A 14 -30.10 42.30 41.22
N THR A 15 -29.55 43.47 40.87
CA THR A 15 -28.70 43.60 39.66
C THR A 15 -27.27 43.06 39.88
N SER A 16 -26.77 42.97 41.11
CA SER A 16 -25.41 42.50 41.38
C SER A 16 -25.31 40.96 41.35
N GLU A 17 -26.36 40.26 41.76
CA GLU A 17 -26.36 38.80 41.75
C GLU A 17 -26.61 38.23 40.33
N ILE A 18 -27.48 38.89 39.58
CA ILE A 18 -27.70 38.55 38.16
C ILE A 18 -26.44 38.79 37.34
N ARG A 19 -25.66 39.84 37.61
CA ARG A 19 -24.33 40.06 36.99
C ARG A 19 -23.34 38.96 37.33
N LYS A 20 -23.31 38.50 38.56
CA LYS A 20 -22.42 37.37 38.98
C LYS A 20 -22.84 36.08 38.31
N LEU A 21 -24.13 35.77 38.27
CA LEU A 21 -24.63 34.56 37.58
C LEU A 21 -24.36 34.61 36.07
N SER A 22 -24.65 35.71 35.41
CA SER A 22 -24.39 35.94 34.00
C SER A 22 -22.87 35.78 33.66
N PHE A 23 -21.98 36.30 34.55
CA PHE A 23 -20.55 36.14 34.40
C PHE A 23 -20.13 34.65 34.45
N TRP A 24 -20.62 33.90 35.45
CA TRP A 24 -20.29 32.45 35.57
C TRP A 24 -20.84 31.63 34.42
N VAL A 25 -22.06 31.91 33.97
CA VAL A 25 -22.66 31.27 32.79
C VAL A 25 -21.84 31.56 31.54
N SER A 26 -21.40 32.82 31.36
CA SER A 26 -20.54 33.18 30.22
C SER A 26 -19.20 32.45 30.27
N GLN A 27 -18.55 32.35 31.44
CA GLN A 27 -17.31 31.58 31.59
C GLN A 27 -17.49 30.10 31.29
N LEU A 28 -18.59 29.50 31.76
CA LEU A 28 -18.92 28.10 31.47
C LEU A 28 -19.11 27.86 29.96
N CYS A 29 -19.84 28.76 29.30
CA CYS A 29 -20.03 28.69 27.84
C CYS A 29 -18.70 28.79 27.07
N VAL A 30 -17.79 29.69 27.49
CA VAL A 30 -16.47 29.81 26.89
C VAL A 30 -15.66 28.52 27.06
N ILE A 31 -15.67 27.95 28.26
CA ILE A 31 -14.95 26.68 28.53
C ILE A 31 -15.51 25.56 27.65
N ILE A 32 -16.84 25.40 27.60
CA ILE A 32 -17.49 24.38 26.77
C ILE A 32 -17.16 24.60 25.29
N ALA A 33 -17.25 25.84 24.80
CA ALA A 33 -16.93 26.17 23.41
C ALA A 33 -15.47 25.85 23.06
N THR A 34 -14.54 26.16 23.98
CA THR A 34 -13.10 25.87 23.83
C THR A 34 -12.86 24.37 23.79
N VAL A 35 -13.42 23.61 24.72
CA VAL A 35 -13.26 22.15 24.78
C VAL A 35 -13.87 21.50 23.54
N CYS A 36 -15.06 21.90 23.13
CA CYS A 36 -15.69 21.41 21.90
C CYS A 36 -14.86 21.75 20.66
N GLY A 37 -14.36 22.99 20.58
CA GLY A 37 -13.50 23.42 19.47
C GLY A 37 -12.21 22.59 19.36
N VAL A 38 -11.51 22.40 20.47
CA VAL A 38 -10.29 21.57 20.53
C VAL A 38 -10.60 20.12 20.18
N TYR A 39 -11.67 19.56 20.72
CA TYR A 39 -12.09 18.18 20.42
C TYR A 39 -12.42 17.98 18.93
N LEU A 40 -13.19 18.90 18.34
CA LEU A 40 -13.53 18.82 16.92
C LEU A 40 -12.29 18.98 16.05
N ALA A 41 -11.39 19.92 16.36
CA ALA A 41 -10.15 20.12 15.63
C ALA A 41 -9.25 18.86 15.70
N ALA A 42 -9.09 18.29 16.90
CA ALA A 42 -8.31 17.08 17.10
C ALA A 42 -8.90 15.87 16.36
N SER A 43 -10.23 15.69 16.42
CA SER A 43 -10.94 14.63 15.73
C SER A 43 -10.80 14.72 14.20
N GLN A 44 -10.93 15.93 13.64
CA GLN A 44 -10.76 16.14 12.20
C GLN A 44 -9.28 15.95 11.80
N GLY A 45 -8.35 16.46 12.58
CA GLY A 45 -6.90 16.27 12.35
C GLY A 45 -6.51 14.81 12.30
N LEU A 46 -7.02 13.99 13.25
CA LEU A 46 -6.77 12.54 13.26
C LEU A 46 -7.36 11.84 12.03
N LYS A 47 -8.60 12.17 11.65
CA LYS A 47 -9.22 11.58 10.43
C LYS A 47 -8.42 11.91 9.18
N HIS A 48 -7.96 13.14 9.03
CA HIS A 48 -7.12 13.52 7.90
C HIS A 48 -5.78 12.79 7.92
N ALA A 49 -5.14 12.65 9.07
CA ALA A 49 -3.87 11.93 9.20
C ALA A 49 -4.01 10.45 8.78
N ILE A 50 -5.06 9.76 9.24
CA ILE A 50 -5.35 8.37 8.86
C ILE A 50 -5.59 8.29 7.34
N THR A 51 -6.40 9.18 6.78
CA THR A 51 -6.68 9.18 5.34
C THR A 51 -5.42 9.40 4.51
N PHE A 52 -4.51 10.28 4.93
CA PHE A 52 -3.23 10.49 4.25
C PHE A 52 -2.32 9.27 4.32
N ASP A 53 -2.28 8.59 5.46
CA ASP A 53 -1.47 7.38 5.63
C ASP A 53 -2.01 6.23 4.76
N ASP A 54 -3.33 6.02 4.72
CA ASP A 54 -3.98 5.05 3.85
C ASP A 54 -3.69 5.31 2.37
N ILE A 55 -3.79 6.57 1.92
CA ILE A 55 -3.49 6.97 0.55
C ILE A 55 -2.02 6.69 0.22
N ARG A 56 -1.11 7.03 1.13
CA ARG A 56 0.31 6.79 0.96
C ARG A 56 0.63 5.31 0.87
N SER A 57 0.01 4.50 1.73
CA SER A 57 0.16 3.04 1.70
C SER A 57 -0.36 2.46 0.39
N ASP A 58 -1.58 2.78 -0.03
CA ASP A 58 -2.17 2.32 -1.30
C ASP A 58 -1.30 2.67 -2.50
N LYS A 59 -0.75 3.90 -2.53
CA LYS A 59 0.16 4.36 -3.59
C LYS A 59 1.47 3.57 -3.61
N ASN A 60 2.09 3.37 -2.45
CA ASN A 60 3.32 2.59 -2.33
C ASN A 60 3.09 1.12 -2.73
N ASN A 61 1.95 0.55 -2.33
CA ASN A 61 1.53 -0.79 -2.71
C ASN A 61 1.35 -0.91 -4.22
N ALA A 62 0.71 0.05 -4.86
CA ALA A 62 0.53 0.04 -6.30
C ALA A 62 1.88 0.09 -7.04
N TYR A 63 2.78 1.00 -6.65
CA TYR A 63 4.11 1.07 -7.26
C TYR A 63 4.94 -0.19 -7.03
N LEU A 64 4.89 -0.77 -5.82
CA LEU A 64 5.59 -2.02 -5.52
C LEU A 64 5.10 -3.15 -6.43
N ARG A 65 3.78 -3.30 -6.60
CA ARG A 65 3.19 -4.35 -7.44
C ARG A 65 3.47 -4.14 -8.91
N ILE A 66 3.41 -2.90 -9.41
CA ILE A 66 3.79 -2.56 -10.78
C ILE A 66 5.28 -2.91 -11.03
N SER A 67 6.15 -2.53 -10.11
CA SER A 67 7.59 -2.78 -10.23
C SER A 67 7.91 -4.27 -10.20
N LEU A 68 7.29 -5.02 -9.27
CA LEU A 68 7.45 -6.47 -9.18
C LEU A 68 6.93 -7.17 -10.45
N ARG A 69 5.77 -6.78 -10.94
CA ARG A 69 5.19 -7.30 -12.19
C ARG A 69 6.11 -7.05 -13.39
N THR A 70 6.74 -5.86 -13.44
CA THR A 70 7.69 -5.48 -14.49
C THR A 70 8.98 -6.30 -14.40
N GLU A 71 9.53 -6.48 -13.21
CA GLU A 71 10.72 -7.32 -12.98
C GLU A 71 10.46 -8.78 -13.39
N MET A 72 9.28 -9.31 -13.05
CA MET A 72 8.89 -10.65 -13.45
C MET A 72 8.75 -10.78 -14.98
N ALA A 73 8.20 -9.79 -15.67
CA ALA A 73 8.12 -9.79 -17.13
C ALA A 73 9.51 -9.78 -17.78
N ALA A 74 10.42 -8.96 -17.27
CA ALA A 74 11.81 -8.96 -17.72
C ALA A 74 12.48 -10.32 -17.51
N ASN A 75 12.23 -10.99 -16.38
CA ASN A 75 12.74 -12.32 -16.12
C ASN A 75 12.16 -13.38 -17.07
N VAL A 76 10.89 -13.28 -17.44
CA VAL A 76 10.30 -14.15 -18.47
C VAL A 76 11.03 -13.99 -19.80
N ASP A 77 11.34 -12.78 -20.23
CA ASP A 77 12.06 -12.53 -21.49
C ASP A 77 13.50 -13.05 -21.45
N ILE A 78 14.17 -12.92 -20.31
CA ILE A 78 15.52 -13.51 -20.07
C ILE A 78 15.43 -15.03 -20.21
N VAL A 79 14.45 -15.69 -19.58
CA VAL A 79 14.30 -17.15 -19.64
C VAL A 79 13.91 -17.61 -21.05
N LYS A 80 13.02 -16.91 -21.75
CA LYS A 80 12.67 -17.18 -23.16
C LYS A 80 13.90 -17.13 -24.06
N THR A 81 14.75 -16.10 -23.87
CA THR A 81 16.00 -15.94 -24.60
C THR A 81 16.96 -17.11 -24.32
N TYR A 82 17.11 -17.51 -23.08
CA TYR A 82 17.91 -18.67 -22.70
C TYR A 82 17.38 -19.96 -23.33
N VAL A 83 16.10 -20.23 -23.24
CA VAL A 83 15.43 -21.40 -23.85
C VAL A 83 15.67 -21.44 -25.35
N ALA A 84 15.50 -20.32 -26.05
CA ALA A 84 15.74 -20.23 -27.49
C ALA A 84 17.19 -20.54 -27.86
N LYS A 85 18.15 -19.98 -27.09
CA LYS A 85 19.59 -20.23 -27.28
C LYS A 85 19.93 -21.71 -27.10
N VAL A 86 19.51 -22.31 -26.00
CA VAL A 86 19.79 -23.73 -25.71
C VAL A 86 19.09 -24.66 -26.70
N ARG A 87 17.88 -24.31 -27.17
CA ARG A 87 17.18 -25.10 -28.20
C ARG A 87 17.91 -25.10 -29.54
N LYS A 88 18.52 -23.97 -29.91
CA LYS A 88 19.25 -23.82 -31.18
C LYS A 88 20.58 -24.59 -31.19
N ASP A 89 21.33 -24.54 -30.11
CA ASP A 89 22.69 -25.06 -30.05
C ASP A 89 22.76 -26.43 -29.29
N GLY A 90 22.01 -26.53 -28.16
CA GLY A 90 21.98 -27.78 -27.34
C GLY A 90 23.29 -28.15 -26.67
N SER A 91 24.38 -27.43 -26.92
CA SER A 91 25.70 -27.69 -26.36
C SER A 91 25.74 -27.49 -24.84
N LEU A 92 26.70 -28.14 -24.18
CA LEU A 92 26.93 -27.94 -22.75
C LEU A 92 27.31 -26.49 -22.44
N VAL A 93 27.95 -25.79 -23.38
CA VAL A 93 28.33 -24.39 -23.24
C VAL A 93 27.08 -23.50 -23.22
N SER A 94 26.12 -23.72 -24.11
CA SER A 94 24.86 -22.98 -24.12
C SER A 94 24.01 -23.27 -22.88
N ARG A 95 23.96 -24.52 -22.43
CA ARG A 95 23.25 -24.92 -21.18
C ARG A 95 23.83 -24.30 -19.92
N LYS A 96 25.16 -24.13 -19.87
CA LYS A 96 25.90 -23.46 -18.77
C LYS A 96 25.96 -21.93 -18.93
N SER A 97 25.42 -21.38 -20.01
CA SER A 97 25.46 -19.92 -20.17
C SER A 97 24.69 -19.24 -19.04
N ALA A 98 25.14 -18.05 -18.63
CA ALA A 98 24.53 -17.30 -17.53
C ALA A 98 23.02 -17.06 -17.78
N LEU A 99 22.26 -17.14 -16.71
CA LEU A 99 20.84 -16.77 -16.65
C LEU A 99 20.71 -15.60 -15.67
N PRO A 100 20.92 -14.34 -16.12
CA PRO A 100 21.01 -13.16 -15.25
C PRO A 100 19.61 -12.66 -14.86
N LEU A 101 18.93 -13.42 -13.99
CA LEU A 101 17.61 -13.00 -13.48
C LEU A 101 17.74 -11.70 -12.69
N GLN A 102 16.79 -10.81 -12.91
CA GLN A 102 16.66 -9.57 -12.15
C GLN A 102 15.92 -9.86 -10.85
N MET A 103 16.47 -9.41 -9.73
CA MET A 103 15.91 -9.64 -8.39
C MET A 103 15.94 -8.38 -7.53
N PHE A 104 16.13 -7.21 -8.15
CA PHE A 104 16.27 -5.96 -7.41
C PHE A 104 15.01 -5.60 -6.62
N VAL A 105 13.84 -5.65 -7.26
CA VAL A 105 12.56 -5.35 -6.60
C VAL A 105 12.24 -6.44 -5.58
N TRP A 106 12.39 -7.70 -5.98
CA TRP A 106 12.15 -8.86 -5.12
C TRP A 106 12.97 -8.84 -3.83
N GLU A 107 14.25 -8.52 -3.91
CA GLU A 107 15.13 -8.49 -2.74
C GLU A 107 14.85 -7.28 -1.84
N ASN A 108 14.54 -6.12 -2.41
CA ASN A 108 14.27 -4.93 -1.63
C ASN A 108 12.89 -4.95 -0.96
N MET A 109 11.89 -5.59 -1.57
CA MET A 109 10.56 -5.68 -0.98
C MET A 109 10.53 -6.43 0.36
N LYS A 110 11.47 -7.33 0.62
CA LYS A 110 11.57 -8.07 1.90
C LYS A 110 11.64 -7.14 3.12
N PHE A 111 12.14 -5.93 2.93
CA PHE A 111 12.32 -4.93 3.99
C PHE A 111 11.21 -3.86 3.98
N SER A 112 10.25 -3.96 3.07
CA SER A 112 9.13 -3.03 2.97
C SER A 112 7.96 -3.49 3.83
N SER A 113 7.37 -2.58 4.62
CA SER A 113 6.11 -2.84 5.34
C SER A 113 4.96 -3.22 4.39
N ASN A 114 4.97 -2.67 3.18
CA ASN A 114 3.97 -2.92 2.14
C ASN A 114 3.99 -4.37 1.60
N THR A 115 5.08 -5.13 1.87
CA THR A 115 5.14 -6.55 1.50
C THR A 115 4.07 -7.38 2.20
N LEU A 116 3.78 -7.08 3.47
CA LEU A 116 2.74 -7.76 4.24
C LEU A 116 1.32 -7.50 3.71
N GLU A 117 1.13 -6.41 3.00
CA GLU A 117 -0.13 -6.04 2.35
C GLU A 117 -0.26 -6.62 0.93
N THR A 118 0.81 -7.26 0.42
CA THR A 118 0.77 -7.91 -0.89
C THR A 118 0.11 -9.29 -0.76
N PRO A 119 -0.89 -9.62 -1.58
CA PRO A 119 -1.54 -10.92 -1.55
C PRO A 119 -0.52 -12.06 -1.67
N SER A 120 -0.58 -13.02 -0.75
CA SER A 120 0.39 -14.12 -0.64
C SER A 120 0.47 -14.96 -1.91
N GLU A 121 -0.61 -15.08 -2.66
CA GLU A 121 -0.66 -15.82 -3.93
C GLU A 121 0.17 -15.16 -5.04
N LEU A 122 0.30 -13.81 -5.05
CA LEU A 122 1.17 -13.09 -5.97
C LEU A 122 2.64 -13.34 -5.63
N LEU A 123 2.96 -13.31 -4.35
CA LEU A 123 4.32 -13.62 -3.87
C LEU A 123 4.69 -15.07 -4.15
N ALA A 124 3.78 -16.00 -3.87
CA ALA A 124 3.99 -17.43 -4.10
C ALA A 124 4.24 -17.74 -5.58
N GLY A 125 3.50 -17.11 -6.50
CA GLY A 125 3.70 -17.27 -7.94
C GLY A 125 5.09 -16.85 -8.40
N ASN A 126 5.60 -15.73 -7.87
CA ASN A 126 6.95 -15.26 -8.17
C ASN A 126 8.05 -16.21 -7.59
N VAL A 127 7.90 -16.58 -6.33
CA VAL A 127 8.85 -17.53 -5.68
C VAL A 127 8.92 -18.83 -6.44
N GLU A 128 7.77 -19.38 -6.80
CA GLU A 128 7.69 -20.65 -7.53
C GLU A 128 8.38 -20.55 -8.89
N PHE A 129 8.10 -19.48 -9.65
CA PHE A 129 8.74 -19.25 -10.95
C PHE A 129 10.26 -19.18 -10.82
N LEU A 130 10.80 -18.32 -9.93
CA LEU A 130 12.23 -18.16 -9.73
C LEU A 130 12.90 -19.47 -9.26
N ARG A 131 12.26 -20.18 -8.33
CA ARG A 131 12.73 -21.47 -7.82
C ARG A 131 12.83 -22.51 -8.92
N VAL A 132 11.76 -22.67 -9.71
CA VAL A 132 11.71 -23.69 -10.78
C VAL A 132 12.73 -23.38 -11.85
N VAL A 133 12.79 -22.13 -12.32
CA VAL A 133 13.72 -21.73 -13.39
C VAL A 133 15.18 -21.88 -12.97
N THR A 134 15.51 -21.43 -11.76
CA THR A 134 16.89 -21.57 -11.22
C THR A 134 17.28 -23.03 -11.05
N HIS A 135 16.38 -23.86 -10.51
CA HIS A 135 16.63 -25.29 -10.38
C HIS A 135 16.86 -25.96 -11.75
N LEU A 136 15.98 -25.70 -12.72
CA LEU A 136 16.10 -26.28 -14.06
C LEU A 136 17.37 -25.81 -14.80
N HIS A 137 17.77 -24.55 -14.61
CA HIS A 137 19.02 -24.05 -15.15
C HIS A 137 20.23 -24.82 -14.60
N ASN A 138 20.29 -25.08 -13.30
CA ASN A 138 21.33 -25.83 -12.66
C ASN A 138 21.36 -27.31 -13.14
N GLU A 139 20.21 -27.96 -13.24
CA GLU A 139 20.05 -29.31 -13.74
C GLU A 139 20.47 -29.44 -15.22
N LEU A 140 20.16 -28.47 -16.06
CA LEU A 140 20.60 -28.43 -17.45
C LEU A 140 22.13 -28.26 -17.56
N GLY A 141 22.70 -27.42 -16.71
CA GLY A 141 24.14 -27.16 -16.66
C GLY A 141 24.95 -28.36 -16.15
N SER A 142 24.42 -29.13 -15.20
CA SER A 142 25.02 -30.35 -14.66
C SER A 142 24.71 -31.61 -15.48
N SER A 143 23.85 -31.52 -16.50
CA SER A 143 23.30 -32.66 -17.24
C SER A 143 22.48 -33.63 -16.39
N GLY A 144 21.93 -33.16 -15.27
CA GLY A 144 21.03 -33.92 -14.38
C GLY A 144 19.66 -34.18 -14.99
N ILE A 145 19.27 -33.39 -16.01
CA ILE A 145 18.04 -33.58 -16.78
C ILE A 145 18.31 -33.51 -18.28
N SER A 146 17.49 -34.21 -19.09
CA SER A 146 17.62 -34.10 -20.54
C SER A 146 17.25 -32.68 -20.99
N THR A 147 17.99 -32.17 -22.02
CA THR A 147 17.77 -30.81 -22.53
C THR A 147 16.31 -30.56 -22.92
N GLY A 148 15.70 -31.51 -23.66
CA GLY A 148 14.31 -31.38 -24.09
C GLY A 148 13.32 -31.29 -22.91
N THR A 149 13.49 -32.12 -21.88
CA THR A 149 12.66 -32.11 -20.69
C THR A 149 12.85 -30.82 -19.88
N GLY A 150 14.09 -30.39 -19.70
CA GLY A 150 14.40 -29.15 -18.96
C GLY A 150 13.77 -27.92 -19.63
N LEU A 151 13.97 -27.77 -20.94
CA LEU A 151 13.37 -26.65 -21.70
C LEU A 151 11.84 -26.66 -21.66
N LYS A 152 11.21 -27.84 -21.85
CA LYS A 152 9.76 -27.96 -21.78
C LYS A 152 9.21 -27.56 -20.41
N ARG A 153 9.90 -27.91 -19.32
CA ARG A 153 9.49 -27.50 -17.97
C ARG A 153 9.69 -26.00 -17.71
N MET A 154 10.75 -25.39 -18.28
CA MET A 154 10.92 -23.93 -18.21
C MET A 154 9.80 -23.21 -18.95
N GLU A 155 9.42 -23.69 -20.15
CA GLU A 155 8.31 -23.12 -20.90
C GLU A 155 6.98 -23.27 -20.15
N ALA A 156 6.73 -24.41 -19.52
CA ALA A 156 5.55 -24.58 -18.68
C ALA A 156 5.51 -23.61 -17.48
N ALA A 157 6.67 -23.34 -16.88
CA ALA A 157 6.76 -22.34 -15.79
C ALA A 157 6.47 -20.91 -16.28
N ILE A 158 6.95 -20.55 -17.49
CA ILE A 158 6.63 -19.29 -18.15
C ILE A 158 5.14 -19.20 -18.40
N GLU A 159 4.57 -20.23 -19.04
CA GLU A 159 3.14 -20.27 -19.37
C GLU A 159 2.24 -20.13 -18.14
N LYS A 160 2.58 -20.83 -17.05
CA LYS A 160 1.87 -20.72 -15.77
C LYS A 160 1.93 -19.28 -15.23
N LEU A 161 3.10 -18.66 -15.26
CA LEU A 161 3.26 -17.28 -14.79
C LEU A 161 2.42 -16.31 -15.63
N GLU A 162 2.49 -16.42 -16.97
CA GLU A 162 1.78 -15.53 -17.90
C GLU A 162 0.27 -15.72 -17.86
N LYS A 163 -0.23 -16.95 -17.70
CA LYS A 163 -1.67 -17.24 -17.76
C LYS A 163 -2.38 -17.18 -16.41
N GLU A 164 -1.67 -17.49 -15.32
CA GLU A 164 -2.30 -17.61 -14.01
C GLU A 164 -1.90 -16.49 -13.03
N VAL A 165 -0.65 -16.02 -13.08
CA VAL A 165 -0.11 -15.07 -12.08
C VAL A 165 -0.22 -13.64 -12.58
N PHE A 166 0.17 -13.37 -13.82
CA PHE A 166 0.12 -12.02 -14.38
C PHE A 166 -1.27 -11.40 -14.41
N PRO A 167 -2.34 -12.11 -14.81
CA PRO A 167 -3.69 -11.56 -14.74
C PRO A 167 -4.09 -11.14 -13.32
N LYS A 168 -3.71 -11.93 -12.31
CA LYS A 168 -3.98 -11.58 -10.91
C LYS A 168 -3.23 -10.32 -10.45
N PHE A 169 -1.98 -10.13 -10.92
CA PHE A 169 -1.25 -8.88 -10.69
C PHE A 169 -1.96 -7.70 -11.35
N ASP A 170 -2.33 -7.85 -12.61
CA ASP A 170 -2.94 -6.80 -13.41
C ASP A 170 -4.31 -6.38 -12.81
N ASP A 171 -5.13 -7.35 -12.39
CA ASP A 171 -6.40 -7.11 -11.69
C ASP A 171 -6.19 -6.40 -10.34
N ASN A 172 -5.20 -6.82 -9.57
CA ASN A 172 -4.91 -6.24 -8.28
C ASN A 172 -4.35 -4.79 -8.40
N ILE A 173 -3.48 -4.55 -9.38
CA ILE A 173 -2.98 -3.21 -9.72
C ILE A 173 -4.14 -2.31 -10.14
N LYS A 174 -5.07 -2.83 -10.97
CA LYS A 174 -6.25 -2.11 -11.40
C LYS A 174 -7.13 -1.71 -10.22
N GLN A 175 -7.42 -2.64 -9.30
CA GLN A 175 -8.20 -2.35 -8.09
C GLN A 175 -7.58 -1.21 -7.25
N LEU A 176 -6.25 -1.21 -7.09
CA LEU A 176 -5.55 -0.14 -6.38
C LEU A 176 -5.64 1.20 -7.12
N ARG A 177 -5.46 1.20 -8.44
CA ARG A 177 -5.64 2.41 -9.27
C ARG A 177 -7.04 2.96 -9.15
N ASP A 178 -8.06 2.13 -9.31
CA ASP A 178 -9.46 2.52 -9.19
C ASP A 178 -9.77 3.10 -7.79
N SER A 179 -9.17 2.53 -6.75
CA SER A 179 -9.30 3.04 -5.37
C SER A 179 -8.65 4.42 -5.20
N LEU A 180 -7.49 4.64 -5.80
CA LEU A 180 -6.78 5.91 -5.74
C LEU A 180 -7.45 6.99 -6.59
N GLU A 181 -7.94 6.63 -7.78
CA GLU A 181 -8.68 7.56 -8.66
C GLU A 181 -9.97 8.07 -8.01
N LYS A 182 -10.69 7.25 -7.25
CA LYS A 182 -11.87 7.68 -6.46
C LYS A 182 -11.52 8.73 -5.41
N ARG A 183 -10.25 8.88 -5.06
CA ARG A 183 -9.71 9.88 -4.13
C ARG A 183 -8.95 11.00 -4.85
N ASP A 184 -9.17 11.18 -6.18
CA ASP A 184 -8.51 12.15 -7.05
C ASP A 184 -6.96 11.98 -7.15
N ILE A 185 -6.44 10.77 -6.94
CA ILE A 185 -5.01 10.46 -7.00
C ILE A 185 -4.72 9.64 -8.26
N LYS A 186 -3.89 10.18 -9.14
CA LYS A 186 -3.41 9.49 -10.35
C LYS A 186 -2.05 8.82 -10.09
N ILE A 187 -1.91 7.56 -10.57
CA ILE A 187 -0.66 6.79 -10.57
C ILE A 187 -0.42 6.12 -11.93
#